data_07c5f4407b8270ef554abf80c7341103
#
_entry.id   07c5f4407b8270ef554abf80c7341103
#
_cell.length_a   1.000
_cell.length_b   1.000
_cell.length_c   1.000
_cell.angle_alpha   90.00
_cell.angle_beta   90.00
_cell.angle_gamma   90.00
#
_symmetry.space_group_name_H-M   'P 1'
#
loop_
_entity.id
_entity.type
_entity.pdbx_description
1 polymer ?
#
loop_
_entity_poly.entity_id
_entity_poly.type
_entity_poly.pdbx_seq_one_letter_code
_entity_poly.pdbx_strand_id
1 'polypeptide(L)'
;MSSTTPGSTPYYFVPSPSRHPALASLGLFFVFLGASQWINGSDWGKYALALGLIWFLGVLFQWFSQAISESQGGSYGHKIDISYRWSMSWFIFSEVMFFGAFFTALWWMRVHSVPALGSLENSLLWPEFKAVWPSVAAGVTASPANIVEPFTTMTPFWLPTINTALLLSSGVTLTIAHHALIAGNRSKTIGFMWLTVLLGVTFLGVQGYEYYHGYQELNLKLSSGAYGSTFYMLTGFHGFHVFVGMLMLLFITLRLQKGHFSADKHFGFEGAAWYWHFVDVVWLGLYILVYWL
;
A
#
# COMPACT_ATOMS: atom_id res chain seq x y z
N MET A 1 -47.82 19.05 10.81
CA MET A 1 -47.32 19.49 9.50
C MET A 1 -46.12 20.38 9.75
N SER A 2 -44.93 19.82 9.65
CA SER A 2 -43.67 20.55 9.83
C SER A 2 -43.25 21.12 8.49
N SER A 3 -43.25 22.44 8.35
CA SER A 3 -42.82 23.17 7.16
C SER A 3 -41.30 22.99 6.98
N THR A 4 -40.91 22.12 6.11
CA THR A 4 -39.52 22.05 5.65
C THR A 4 -39.26 23.22 4.69
N THR A 5 -38.50 24.20 5.16
CA THR A 5 -37.92 25.26 4.32
C THR A 5 -36.99 24.65 3.27
N PRO A 6 -37.17 24.92 1.97
CA PRO A 6 -36.26 24.43 0.93
C PRO A 6 -34.92 25.19 1.07
N GLY A 7 -33.81 24.51 1.35
CA GLY A 7 -32.50 25.07 1.11
C GLY A 7 -31.45 24.98 2.23
N SER A 8 -31.75 24.45 3.41
CA SER A 8 -30.71 24.23 4.41
C SER A 8 -30.18 22.79 4.34
N THR A 9 -28.98 22.60 3.80
CA THR A 9 -28.25 21.35 4.04
C THR A 9 -28.19 21.11 5.54
N PRO A 10 -28.53 19.90 6.03
CA PRO A 10 -28.53 19.64 7.47
C PRO A 10 -27.13 19.95 8.05
N TYR A 11 -27.12 20.55 9.24
CA TYR A 11 -25.90 20.97 9.93
C TYR A 11 -24.87 19.82 10.07
N TYR A 12 -25.36 18.60 10.20
CA TYR A 12 -24.60 17.39 10.28
C TYR A 12 -25.37 16.24 9.64
N PHE A 13 -24.71 15.48 8.76
CA PHE A 13 -25.30 14.30 8.14
C PHE A 13 -25.08 13.09 9.04
N VAL A 14 -26.18 12.48 9.50
CA VAL A 14 -26.13 11.20 10.19
C VAL A 14 -26.55 10.13 9.18
N PRO A 15 -25.64 9.20 8.80
CA PRO A 15 -25.99 8.15 7.86
C PRO A 15 -27.07 7.23 8.45
N SER A 16 -27.92 6.69 7.59
CA SER A 16 -28.89 5.66 8.00
C SER A 16 -28.15 4.40 8.51
N PRO A 17 -28.77 3.60 9.40
CA PRO A 17 -28.18 2.35 9.87
C PRO A 17 -27.74 1.47 8.69
N SER A 18 -26.44 1.10 8.68
CA SER A 18 -25.84 0.33 7.60
C SER A 18 -25.43 -1.06 8.08
N ARG A 19 -25.64 -2.07 7.25
CA ARG A 19 -25.21 -3.45 7.50
C ARG A 19 -23.79 -3.72 6.95
N HIS A 20 -23.22 -2.80 6.18
CA HIS A 20 -21.92 -3.00 5.53
C HIS A 20 -20.78 -3.34 6.49
N PRO A 21 -20.63 -2.67 7.67
CA PRO A 21 -19.56 -3.02 8.60
C PRO A 21 -19.63 -4.47 9.10
N ALA A 22 -20.84 -4.94 9.46
CA ALA A 22 -21.03 -6.31 9.93
C ALA A 22 -20.78 -7.34 8.80
N LEU A 23 -21.24 -7.06 7.58
CA LEU A 23 -21.00 -7.91 6.43
C LEU A 23 -19.54 -7.94 6.03
N ALA A 24 -18.83 -6.79 6.11
CA ALA A 24 -17.40 -6.72 5.85
C ALA A 24 -16.59 -7.52 6.89
N SER A 25 -16.94 -7.42 8.18
CA SER A 25 -16.31 -8.20 9.24
C SER A 25 -16.49 -9.72 9.03
N LEU A 26 -17.66 -10.14 8.58
CA LEU A 26 -17.90 -11.56 8.24
C LEU A 26 -17.02 -12.00 7.06
N GLY A 27 -16.88 -11.17 6.03
CA GLY A 27 -16.00 -11.44 4.89
C GLY A 27 -14.54 -11.57 5.33
N LEU A 28 -14.04 -10.64 6.14
CA LEU A 28 -12.68 -10.70 6.71
C LEU A 28 -12.47 -11.94 7.59
N PHE A 29 -13.46 -12.33 8.39
CA PHE A 29 -13.40 -13.55 9.17
C PHE A 29 -13.11 -14.78 8.29
N PHE A 30 -13.84 -14.93 7.17
CA PHE A 30 -13.59 -16.04 6.24
C PHE A 30 -12.25 -15.93 5.51
N VAL A 31 -11.77 -14.72 5.21
CA VAL A 31 -10.43 -14.48 4.64
C VAL A 31 -9.36 -15.00 5.58
N PHE A 32 -9.36 -14.57 6.84
CA PHE A 32 -8.35 -14.99 7.81
C PHE A 32 -8.47 -16.46 8.22
N LEU A 33 -9.68 -16.96 8.38
CA LEU A 33 -9.92 -18.38 8.66
C LEU A 33 -9.41 -19.24 7.49
N GLY A 34 -9.74 -18.87 6.26
CA GLY A 34 -9.30 -19.56 5.05
C GLY A 34 -7.79 -19.54 4.89
N ALA A 35 -7.16 -18.37 5.07
CA ALA A 35 -5.70 -18.25 5.03
C ALA A 35 -5.02 -19.12 6.11
N SER A 36 -5.50 -19.06 7.35
CA SER A 36 -4.97 -19.89 8.45
C SER A 36 -5.06 -21.37 8.13
N GLN A 37 -6.22 -21.85 7.69
CA GLN A 37 -6.40 -23.27 7.37
C GLN A 37 -5.56 -23.72 6.18
N TRP A 38 -5.43 -22.87 5.16
CA TRP A 38 -4.58 -23.18 3.99
C TRP A 38 -3.10 -23.29 4.36
N ILE A 39 -2.59 -22.35 5.17
CA ILE A 39 -1.19 -22.37 5.65
C ILE A 39 -0.92 -23.62 6.49
N ASN A 40 -1.92 -24.09 7.27
CA ASN A 40 -1.84 -25.32 8.06
C ASN A 40 -2.11 -26.60 7.24
N GLY A 41 -2.13 -26.53 5.91
CA GLY A 41 -2.23 -27.69 5.02
C GLY A 41 -3.65 -28.21 4.77
N SER A 42 -4.68 -27.47 5.20
CA SER A 42 -6.09 -27.88 4.95
C SER A 42 -6.56 -27.38 3.58
N ASP A 43 -6.93 -28.30 2.69
CA ASP A 43 -7.34 -27.98 1.31
C ASP A 43 -8.58 -27.09 1.20
N TRP A 44 -9.51 -27.17 2.13
CA TRP A 44 -10.71 -26.33 2.12
C TRP A 44 -10.39 -24.86 2.42
N GLY A 45 -9.23 -24.58 3.05
CA GLY A 45 -8.80 -23.22 3.40
C GLY A 45 -8.72 -22.31 2.19
N LYS A 46 -8.24 -22.79 1.04
CA LYS A 46 -8.17 -22.01 -0.22
C LYS A 46 -9.54 -21.57 -0.73
N TYR A 47 -10.55 -22.41 -0.57
CA TYR A 47 -11.93 -22.08 -0.99
C TYR A 47 -12.57 -21.09 -0.03
N ALA A 48 -12.38 -21.25 1.29
CA ALA A 48 -12.86 -20.29 2.27
C ALA A 48 -12.21 -18.91 2.08
N LEU A 49 -10.90 -18.85 1.80
CA LEU A 49 -10.18 -17.63 1.47
C LEU A 49 -10.76 -16.95 0.23
N ALA A 50 -10.94 -17.71 -0.87
CA ALA A 50 -11.47 -17.16 -2.11
C ALA A 50 -12.91 -16.62 -1.93
N LEU A 51 -13.78 -17.38 -1.27
CA LEU A 51 -15.15 -16.94 -0.98
C LEU A 51 -15.17 -15.73 -0.06
N GLY A 52 -14.33 -15.70 0.98
CA GLY A 52 -14.19 -14.56 1.88
C GLY A 52 -13.74 -13.29 1.15
N LEU A 53 -12.76 -13.40 0.24
CA LEU A 53 -12.30 -12.29 -0.58
C LEU A 53 -13.39 -11.76 -1.52
N ILE A 54 -14.08 -12.65 -2.24
CA ILE A 54 -15.18 -12.28 -3.15
C ILE A 54 -16.28 -11.57 -2.36
N TRP A 55 -16.67 -12.12 -1.21
CA TRP A 55 -17.66 -11.52 -0.32
C TRP A 55 -17.23 -10.14 0.15
N PHE A 56 -16.03 -10.04 0.70
CA PHE A 56 -15.48 -8.79 1.25
C PHE A 56 -15.40 -7.68 0.18
N LEU A 57 -14.84 -8.00 -0.99
CA LEU A 57 -14.74 -7.05 -2.11
C LEU A 57 -16.12 -6.64 -2.63
N GLY A 58 -17.09 -7.57 -2.67
CA GLY A 58 -18.47 -7.26 -3.05
C GLY A 58 -19.14 -6.29 -2.07
N VAL A 59 -18.94 -6.50 -0.76
CA VAL A 59 -19.45 -5.58 0.27
C VAL A 59 -18.78 -4.21 0.18
N LEU A 60 -17.46 -4.16 -0.01
CA LEU A 60 -16.75 -2.88 -0.19
C LEU A 60 -17.26 -2.12 -1.41
N PHE A 61 -17.46 -2.81 -2.53
CA PHE A 61 -17.98 -2.18 -3.74
C PHE A 61 -19.38 -1.57 -3.52
N GLN A 62 -20.27 -2.28 -2.83
CA GLN A 62 -21.60 -1.77 -2.47
C GLN A 62 -21.48 -0.58 -1.52
N TRP A 63 -20.63 -0.65 -0.49
CA TRP A 63 -20.46 0.41 0.48
C TRP A 63 -19.92 1.70 -0.15
N PHE A 64 -18.88 1.59 -0.97
CA PHE A 64 -18.36 2.76 -1.70
C PHE A 64 -19.36 3.31 -2.73
N SER A 65 -20.13 2.44 -3.39
CA SER A 65 -21.19 2.89 -4.30
C SER A 65 -22.26 3.70 -3.59
N GLN A 66 -22.65 3.29 -2.37
CA GLN A 66 -23.58 4.04 -1.54
C GLN A 66 -22.99 5.40 -1.15
N ALA A 67 -21.76 5.45 -0.65
CA ALA A 67 -21.10 6.70 -0.29
C ALA A 67 -20.97 7.68 -1.47
N ILE A 68 -20.70 7.15 -2.68
CA ILE A 68 -20.69 7.96 -3.91
C ILE A 68 -22.08 8.53 -4.20
N SER A 69 -23.13 7.73 -4.09
CA SER A 69 -24.53 8.16 -4.30
C SER A 69 -24.94 9.25 -3.30
N GLU A 70 -24.60 9.09 -2.02
CA GLU A 70 -24.84 10.08 -0.96
C GLU A 70 -24.10 11.40 -1.24
N SER A 71 -22.84 11.32 -1.68
CA SER A 71 -22.04 12.48 -2.06
C SER A 71 -22.66 13.25 -3.25
N GLN A 72 -23.13 12.53 -4.27
CA GLN A 72 -23.75 13.12 -5.46
C GLN A 72 -25.14 13.68 -5.17
N GLY A 73 -25.88 13.03 -4.27
CA GLY A 73 -27.17 13.50 -3.79
C GLY A 73 -27.12 14.78 -2.94
N GLY A 74 -25.90 15.32 -2.71
CA GLY A 74 -25.73 16.56 -1.95
C GLY A 74 -25.90 16.41 -0.43
N SER A 75 -25.87 15.17 0.09
CA SER A 75 -26.01 14.90 1.54
C SER A 75 -24.82 15.40 2.35
N TYR A 76 -23.66 15.62 1.72
CA TYR A 76 -22.44 16.03 2.39
C TYR A 76 -22.24 17.55 2.31
N GLY A 77 -22.47 18.23 3.45
CA GLY A 77 -22.16 19.64 3.64
C GLY A 77 -20.68 19.88 3.98
N HIS A 78 -20.30 21.15 4.07
CA HIS A 78 -18.91 21.57 4.34
C HIS A 78 -18.29 20.92 5.61
N LYS A 79 -19.08 20.73 6.67
CA LYS A 79 -18.58 20.07 7.90
C LYS A 79 -18.25 18.60 7.71
N ILE A 80 -19.01 17.92 6.86
CA ILE A 80 -18.74 16.53 6.51
C ILE A 80 -17.48 16.44 5.64
N ASP A 81 -17.30 17.37 4.71
CA ASP A 81 -16.06 17.46 3.93
C ASP A 81 -14.82 17.62 4.83
N ILE A 82 -14.88 18.51 5.81
CA ILE A 82 -13.81 18.66 6.82
C ILE A 82 -13.60 17.36 7.61
N SER A 83 -14.66 16.66 8.01
CA SER A 83 -14.56 15.39 8.74
C SER A 83 -13.88 14.31 7.90
N TYR A 84 -14.19 14.21 6.62
CA TYR A 84 -13.50 13.30 5.70
C TYR A 84 -12.02 13.64 5.51
N ARG A 85 -11.68 14.93 5.43
CA ARG A 85 -10.26 15.38 5.36
C ARG A 85 -9.49 14.98 6.61
N TRP A 86 -10.05 15.19 7.79
CA TRP A 86 -9.45 14.73 9.04
C TRP A 86 -9.32 13.21 9.10
N SER A 87 -10.36 12.48 8.68
CA SER A 87 -10.32 11.02 8.64
C SER A 87 -9.21 10.51 7.71
N MET A 88 -9.04 11.12 6.54
CA MET A 88 -7.97 10.76 5.61
C MET A 88 -6.59 11.10 6.18
N SER A 89 -6.44 12.23 6.87
CA SER A 89 -5.18 12.60 7.54
C SER A 89 -4.79 11.59 8.62
N TRP A 90 -5.73 11.16 9.46
CA TRP A 90 -5.51 10.14 10.48
C TRP A 90 -5.21 8.77 9.86
N PHE A 91 -5.87 8.43 8.77
CA PHE A 91 -5.59 7.20 8.04
C PHE A 91 -4.14 7.21 7.51
N ILE A 92 -3.71 8.28 6.82
CA ILE A 92 -2.33 8.41 6.35
C ILE A 92 -1.33 8.37 7.51
N PHE A 93 -1.66 9.02 8.65
CA PHE A 93 -0.82 8.97 9.83
C PHE A 93 -0.64 7.54 10.36
N SER A 94 -1.70 6.72 10.37
CA SER A 94 -1.61 5.30 10.75
C SER A 94 -0.69 4.51 9.81
N GLU A 95 -0.75 4.79 8.52
CA GLU A 95 0.11 4.13 7.52
C GLU A 95 1.58 4.58 7.63
N VAL A 96 1.83 5.85 7.97
CA VAL A 96 3.18 6.34 8.32
C VAL A 96 3.74 5.57 9.52
N MET A 97 2.91 5.33 10.56
CA MET A 97 3.33 4.55 11.73
C MET A 97 3.57 3.08 11.37
N PHE A 98 2.75 2.50 10.48
CA PHE A 98 2.92 1.15 9.98
C PHE A 98 4.29 0.97 9.30
N PHE A 99 4.62 1.81 8.33
CA PHE A 99 5.95 1.77 7.68
C PHE A 99 7.07 2.16 8.64
N GLY A 100 6.83 3.11 9.54
CA GLY A 100 7.78 3.49 10.59
C GLY A 100 8.19 2.31 11.47
N ALA A 101 7.25 1.42 11.82
CA ALA A 101 7.55 0.20 12.56
C ALA A 101 8.49 -0.74 11.76
N PHE A 102 8.25 -0.93 10.46
CA PHE A 102 9.12 -1.75 9.61
C PHE A 102 10.51 -1.13 9.40
N PHE A 103 10.60 0.19 9.20
CA PHE A 103 11.89 0.87 9.12
C PHE A 103 12.65 0.79 10.45
N THR A 104 11.96 0.88 11.57
CA THR A 104 12.58 0.69 12.90
C THR A 104 13.07 -0.75 13.08
N ALA A 105 12.29 -1.74 12.62
CA ALA A 105 12.72 -3.15 12.64
C ALA A 105 13.98 -3.38 11.78
N LEU A 106 14.00 -2.82 10.55
CA LEU A 106 15.19 -2.87 9.69
C LEU A 106 16.42 -2.24 10.38
N TRP A 107 16.25 -1.05 10.93
CA TRP A 107 17.30 -0.36 11.67
C TRP A 107 17.80 -1.19 12.86
N TRP A 108 16.87 -1.76 13.65
CA TRP A 108 17.20 -2.59 14.80
C TRP A 108 17.98 -3.84 14.41
N MET A 109 17.55 -4.54 13.37
CA MET A 109 18.25 -5.72 12.88
C MET A 109 19.67 -5.39 12.42
N ARG A 110 19.83 -4.29 11.69
CA ARG A 110 21.11 -3.84 11.15
C ARG A 110 22.08 -3.38 12.23
N VAL A 111 21.62 -2.56 13.19
CA VAL A 111 22.48 -1.86 14.15
C VAL A 111 22.68 -2.66 15.44
N HIS A 112 21.70 -3.49 15.83
CA HIS A 112 21.73 -4.21 17.09
C HIS A 112 21.77 -5.73 16.90
N SER A 113 20.82 -6.33 16.21
CA SER A 113 20.70 -7.79 16.17
C SER A 113 21.86 -8.46 15.45
N VAL A 114 22.24 -8.01 14.26
CA VAL A 114 23.33 -8.59 13.48
C VAL A 114 24.70 -8.39 14.18
N PRO A 115 25.06 -7.20 14.70
CA PRO A 115 26.27 -7.02 15.48
C PRO A 115 26.29 -7.86 16.77
N ALA A 116 25.19 -7.99 17.49
CA ALA A 116 25.12 -8.79 18.70
C ALA A 116 25.41 -10.28 18.45
N LEU A 117 24.96 -10.84 17.31
CA LEU A 117 25.27 -12.22 16.93
C LEU A 117 26.77 -12.46 16.67
N GLY A 118 27.51 -11.43 16.29
CA GLY A 118 28.96 -11.49 16.12
C GLY A 118 29.78 -11.21 17.40
N SER A 119 29.12 -11.01 18.56
CA SER A 119 29.82 -10.80 19.84
C SER A 119 30.55 -12.04 20.28
N LEU A 120 31.57 -11.85 21.16
CA LEU A 120 32.40 -12.95 21.70
C LEU A 120 31.56 -14.06 22.36
N GLU A 121 30.49 -13.71 23.08
CA GLU A 121 29.60 -14.67 23.72
C GLU A 121 28.84 -15.51 22.70
N ASN A 122 28.37 -14.88 21.63
CA ASN A 122 27.59 -15.55 20.57
C ASN A 122 28.49 -16.30 19.58
N SER A 123 29.78 -15.94 19.45
CA SER A 123 30.75 -16.65 18.61
C SER A 123 31.00 -18.09 19.07
N LEU A 124 30.74 -18.42 20.33
CA LEU A 124 30.76 -19.79 20.84
C LEU A 124 29.62 -20.65 20.27
N LEU A 125 28.49 -20.05 20.01
CA LEU A 125 27.30 -20.71 19.42
C LEU A 125 27.31 -20.65 17.90
N TRP A 126 27.86 -19.57 17.34
CA TRP A 126 27.84 -19.26 15.91
C TRP A 126 29.27 -18.89 15.40
N PRO A 127 30.24 -19.80 15.41
CA PRO A 127 31.63 -19.46 15.14
C PRO A 127 31.91 -18.98 13.72
N GLU A 128 31.03 -19.32 12.75
CA GLU A 128 31.18 -18.92 11.35
C GLU A 128 30.40 -17.65 10.99
N PHE A 129 29.66 -17.10 11.94
CA PHE A 129 28.82 -15.91 11.67
C PHE A 129 29.69 -14.65 11.51
N LYS A 130 29.49 -13.96 10.41
CA LYS A 130 30.11 -12.66 10.15
C LYS A 130 29.08 -11.56 10.35
N ALA A 131 29.33 -10.68 11.32
CA ALA A 131 28.45 -9.53 11.63
C ALA A 131 28.59 -8.42 10.57
N VAL A 132 28.23 -8.70 9.34
CA VAL A 132 28.27 -7.77 8.20
C VAL A 132 26.85 -7.55 7.68
N TRP A 133 26.53 -6.34 7.32
CA TRP A 133 25.26 -6.02 6.67
C TRP A 133 25.48 -5.61 5.20
N PRO A 134 24.72 -6.14 4.24
CA PRO A 134 23.79 -7.27 4.40
C PRO A 134 24.54 -8.57 4.66
N SER A 135 23.96 -9.44 5.51
CA SER A 135 24.57 -10.74 5.81
C SER A 135 24.33 -11.69 4.63
N VAL A 136 25.30 -11.73 3.72
CA VAL A 136 25.30 -12.57 2.50
C VAL A 136 26.07 -13.88 2.66
N ALA A 137 26.71 -14.07 3.85
CA ALA A 137 27.50 -15.27 4.11
C ALA A 137 26.61 -16.50 4.23
N ALA A 138 26.94 -17.55 3.50
CA ALA A 138 26.35 -18.86 3.67
C ALA A 138 26.60 -19.39 5.09
N GLY A 139 25.61 -20.02 5.64
CA GLY A 139 25.86 -21.05 6.61
C GLY A 139 25.84 -20.64 8.06
N VAL A 140 24.94 -19.74 8.51
CA VAL A 140 24.74 -19.67 9.96
C VAL A 140 23.30 -19.87 10.32
N THR A 141 23.01 -21.07 10.75
CA THR A 141 21.72 -21.39 11.33
C THR A 141 21.93 -22.31 12.54
N ALA A 142 21.01 -22.20 13.47
CA ALA A 142 20.92 -23.05 14.65
C ALA A 142 20.61 -24.53 14.33
N SER A 143 20.44 -24.87 13.05
CA SER A 143 20.12 -26.22 12.60
C SER A 143 20.66 -26.46 11.20
N PRO A 144 21.26 -27.63 10.93
CA PRO A 144 21.68 -28.03 9.59
C PRO A 144 20.56 -28.00 8.53
N ALA A 145 19.30 -28.01 8.98
CA ALA A 145 18.14 -27.97 8.11
C ALA A 145 17.80 -26.55 7.55
N ASN A 146 18.44 -25.51 8.08
CA ASN A 146 18.12 -24.11 7.73
C ASN A 146 19.35 -23.32 7.26
N ILE A 147 20.20 -23.93 6.42
CA ILE A 147 21.36 -23.24 5.85
C ILE A 147 20.86 -22.15 4.90
N VAL A 148 21.20 -20.89 5.20
CA VAL A 148 20.94 -19.77 4.29
C VAL A 148 21.95 -19.88 3.12
N GLU A 149 21.43 -20.10 1.92
CA GLU A 149 22.25 -20.09 0.71
C GLU A 149 22.78 -18.68 0.42
N PRO A 150 24.01 -18.56 -0.13
CA PRO A 150 24.51 -17.24 -0.52
C PRO A 150 23.60 -16.58 -1.54
N PHE A 151 23.39 -15.29 -1.36
CA PHE A 151 22.59 -14.46 -2.27
C PHE A 151 23.34 -13.19 -2.62
N THR A 152 22.92 -12.54 -3.71
CA THR A 152 23.43 -11.22 -4.12
C THR A 152 22.36 -10.18 -3.85
N THR A 153 22.75 -8.99 -3.37
CA THR A 153 21.83 -7.88 -3.13
C THR A 153 21.40 -7.23 -4.44
N MET A 154 20.19 -6.65 -4.44
CA MET A 154 19.69 -5.86 -5.57
C MET A 154 20.50 -4.56 -5.70
N THR A 155 21.00 -4.26 -6.89
CA THR A 155 21.73 -3.01 -7.15
C THR A 155 20.77 -1.83 -7.26
N PRO A 156 21.05 -0.68 -6.61
CA PRO A 156 20.16 0.49 -6.66
C PRO A 156 20.07 1.13 -8.05
N PHE A 157 21.12 1.02 -8.89
CA PHE A 157 21.30 1.77 -10.14
C PHE A 157 20.47 1.28 -11.35
N TRP A 158 19.74 0.18 -11.25
CA TRP A 158 18.99 -0.41 -12.36
C TRP A 158 17.48 -0.30 -12.13
N LEU A 159 16.82 -1.40 -11.85
CA LEU A 159 15.36 -1.47 -11.68
C LEU A 159 14.82 -0.50 -10.61
N PRO A 160 15.44 -0.38 -9.40
CA PRO A 160 14.92 0.54 -8.39
C PRO A 160 14.99 2.02 -8.79
N THR A 161 16.02 2.42 -9.54
CA THR A 161 16.12 3.81 -10.06
C THR A 161 15.04 4.08 -11.11
N ILE A 162 14.76 3.13 -12.01
CA ILE A 162 13.67 3.24 -12.99
C ILE A 162 12.33 3.38 -12.26
N ASN A 163 12.07 2.53 -11.26
CA ASN A 163 10.87 2.59 -10.45
C ASN A 163 10.73 3.92 -9.73
N THR A 164 11.81 4.47 -9.19
CA THR A 164 11.81 5.79 -8.57
C THR A 164 11.41 6.87 -9.56
N ALA A 165 11.99 6.86 -10.77
CA ALA A 165 11.64 7.83 -11.82
C ALA A 165 10.17 7.70 -12.25
N LEU A 166 9.65 6.48 -12.41
CA LEU A 166 8.24 6.21 -12.76
C LEU A 166 7.30 6.76 -11.69
N LEU A 167 7.56 6.46 -10.43
CA LEU A 167 6.66 6.83 -9.34
C LEU A 167 6.66 8.34 -9.11
N LEU A 168 7.83 8.99 -9.05
CA LEU A 168 7.92 10.44 -8.92
C LEU A 168 7.28 11.17 -10.12
N SER A 169 7.48 10.66 -11.34
CA SER A 169 6.81 11.23 -12.53
C SER A 169 5.30 11.10 -12.42
N SER A 170 4.79 10.00 -11.85
CA SER A 170 3.36 9.80 -11.63
C SER A 170 2.79 10.80 -10.62
N GLY A 171 3.53 11.12 -9.57
CA GLY A 171 3.17 12.17 -8.61
C GLY A 171 3.08 13.56 -9.26
N VAL A 172 4.01 13.89 -10.16
CA VAL A 172 3.96 15.14 -10.93
C VAL A 172 2.74 15.17 -11.85
N THR A 173 2.47 14.09 -12.59
CA THR A 173 1.30 14.04 -13.49
C THR A 173 -0.02 14.13 -12.72
N LEU A 174 -0.11 13.54 -11.54
CA LEU A 174 -1.27 13.66 -10.65
C LEU A 174 -1.48 15.09 -10.17
N THR A 175 -0.41 15.78 -9.80
CA THR A 175 -0.46 17.20 -9.39
C THR A 175 -0.94 18.08 -10.55
N ILE A 176 -0.46 17.85 -11.77
CA ILE A 176 -0.93 18.57 -12.98
C ILE A 176 -2.43 18.28 -13.21
N ALA A 177 -2.88 17.04 -13.04
CA ALA A 177 -4.29 16.68 -13.15
C ALA A 177 -5.16 17.41 -12.11
N HIS A 178 -4.68 17.55 -10.87
CA HIS A 178 -5.37 18.28 -9.82
C HIS A 178 -5.52 19.78 -10.14
N HIS A 179 -4.45 20.44 -10.55
CA HIS A 179 -4.52 21.84 -10.99
C HIS A 179 -5.43 22.04 -12.20
N ALA A 180 -5.43 21.10 -13.15
CA ALA A 180 -6.33 21.14 -14.30
C ALA A 180 -7.81 20.97 -13.90
N LEU A 181 -8.09 20.16 -12.87
CA LEU A 181 -9.43 19.98 -12.31
C LEU A 181 -9.95 21.30 -11.71
N ILE A 182 -9.13 21.96 -10.88
CA ILE A 182 -9.46 23.25 -10.25
C ILE A 182 -9.68 24.32 -11.32
N ALA A 183 -8.88 24.32 -12.40
CA ALA A 183 -9.02 25.23 -13.54
C ALA A 183 -10.22 24.89 -14.46
N GLY A 184 -11.00 23.85 -14.17
CA GLY A 184 -12.14 23.42 -14.97
C GLY A 184 -11.79 22.74 -16.31
N ASN A 185 -10.50 22.41 -16.54
CA ASN A 185 -10.06 21.77 -17.79
C ASN A 185 -10.19 20.25 -17.70
N ARG A 186 -11.40 19.75 -17.93
CA ARG A 186 -11.75 18.34 -17.80
C ARG A 186 -10.92 17.42 -18.70
N SER A 187 -10.67 17.80 -19.94
CA SER A 187 -9.91 16.98 -20.89
C SER A 187 -8.46 16.77 -20.41
N LYS A 188 -7.82 17.85 -19.99
CA LYS A 188 -6.47 17.81 -19.42
C LYS A 188 -6.41 16.99 -18.14
N THR A 189 -7.37 17.15 -17.25
CA THR A 189 -7.49 16.36 -16.01
C THR A 189 -7.55 14.87 -16.32
N ILE A 190 -8.45 14.44 -17.19
CA ILE A 190 -8.64 13.02 -17.55
C ILE A 190 -7.37 12.46 -18.21
N GLY A 191 -6.75 13.20 -19.14
CA GLY A 191 -5.54 12.76 -19.82
C GLY A 191 -4.38 12.52 -18.85
N PHE A 192 -4.12 13.46 -17.93
CA PHE A 192 -3.06 13.31 -16.93
C PHE A 192 -3.38 12.23 -15.90
N MET A 193 -4.64 12.02 -15.54
CA MET A 193 -5.03 10.92 -14.66
C MET A 193 -4.78 9.55 -15.29
N TRP A 194 -5.09 9.36 -16.58
CA TRP A 194 -4.74 8.13 -17.27
C TRP A 194 -3.24 7.90 -17.37
N LEU A 195 -2.48 8.98 -17.60
CA LEU A 195 -1.02 8.89 -17.58
C LEU A 195 -0.49 8.47 -16.21
N THR A 196 -1.04 9.04 -15.13
CA THR A 196 -0.69 8.65 -13.75
C THR A 196 -0.98 7.17 -13.48
N VAL A 197 -2.16 6.68 -13.86
CA VAL A 197 -2.54 5.27 -13.73
C VAL A 197 -1.58 4.36 -14.53
N LEU A 198 -1.26 4.75 -15.76
CA LEU A 198 -0.34 3.99 -16.61
C LEU A 198 1.07 3.90 -15.98
N LEU A 199 1.59 5.01 -15.46
CA LEU A 199 2.88 5.02 -14.76
C LEU A 199 2.85 4.13 -13.50
N GLY A 200 1.76 4.15 -12.74
CA GLY A 200 1.57 3.26 -11.59
C GLY A 200 1.51 1.78 -11.96
N VAL A 201 0.82 1.42 -13.04
CA VAL A 201 0.80 0.05 -13.58
C VAL A 201 2.20 -0.37 -14.03
N THR A 202 2.92 0.51 -14.72
CA THR A 202 4.28 0.24 -15.17
C THR A 202 5.23 0.03 -13.99
N PHE A 203 5.13 0.85 -12.93
CA PHE A 203 5.86 0.64 -11.68
C PHE A 203 5.64 -0.77 -11.12
N LEU A 204 4.39 -1.20 -10.99
CA LEU A 204 4.05 -2.55 -10.49
C LEU A 204 4.61 -3.65 -11.39
N GLY A 205 4.61 -3.45 -12.71
CA GLY A 205 5.21 -4.38 -13.65
C GLY A 205 6.73 -4.52 -13.47
N VAL A 206 7.43 -3.39 -13.32
CA VAL A 206 8.89 -3.37 -13.06
C VAL A 206 9.20 -3.97 -11.68
N GLN A 207 8.40 -3.69 -10.66
CA GLN A 207 8.54 -4.28 -9.33
C GLN A 207 8.35 -5.81 -9.37
N GLY A 208 7.38 -6.29 -10.13
CA GLY A 208 7.17 -7.73 -10.35
C GLY A 208 8.36 -8.38 -11.05
N TYR A 209 8.93 -7.72 -12.06
CA TYR A 209 10.13 -8.18 -12.74
C TYR A 209 11.37 -8.17 -11.80
N GLU A 210 11.50 -7.14 -10.96
CA GLU A 210 12.54 -7.06 -9.93
C GLU A 210 12.49 -8.24 -8.96
N TYR A 211 11.29 -8.65 -8.53
CA TYR A 211 11.11 -9.82 -7.68
C TYR A 211 11.46 -11.12 -8.41
N TYR A 212 11.06 -11.25 -9.67
CA TYR A 212 11.45 -12.39 -10.49
C TYR A 212 12.98 -12.50 -10.62
N HIS A 213 13.66 -11.39 -10.94
CA HIS A 213 15.12 -11.30 -11.02
C HIS A 213 15.79 -11.63 -9.66
N GLY A 214 15.27 -11.09 -8.55
CA GLY A 214 15.75 -11.40 -7.20
C GLY A 214 15.72 -12.89 -6.87
N TYR A 215 14.60 -13.54 -7.16
CA TYR A 215 14.40 -14.96 -6.88
C TYR A 215 15.23 -15.89 -7.79
N GLN A 216 15.32 -15.59 -9.09
CA GLN A 216 15.91 -16.48 -10.08
C GLN A 216 17.42 -16.28 -10.27
N GLU A 217 17.88 -15.03 -10.29
CA GLU A 217 19.26 -14.70 -10.65
C GLU A 217 20.12 -14.34 -9.45
N LEU A 218 19.54 -13.69 -8.44
CA LEU A 218 20.28 -13.24 -7.25
C LEU A 218 20.17 -14.22 -6.07
N ASN A 219 19.33 -15.25 -6.16
CA ASN A 219 18.99 -16.17 -5.07
C ASN A 219 18.50 -15.42 -3.81
N LEU A 220 18.02 -14.18 -3.98
CA LEU A 220 17.47 -13.35 -2.91
C LEU A 220 16.01 -13.74 -2.69
N LYS A 221 15.74 -14.38 -1.58
CA LYS A 221 14.41 -14.92 -1.21
C LYS A 221 13.95 -14.35 0.13
N LEU A 222 12.66 -14.47 0.41
CA LEU A 222 12.12 -14.11 1.73
C LEU A 222 12.83 -14.86 2.87
N SER A 223 13.32 -16.07 2.60
CA SER A 223 14.10 -16.92 3.53
C SER A 223 15.58 -16.60 3.58
N SER A 224 16.09 -15.64 2.83
CA SER A 224 17.51 -15.25 2.78
C SER A 224 17.95 -14.43 4.01
N GLY A 225 17.55 -14.85 5.21
CA GLY A 225 17.93 -14.23 6.46
C GLY A 225 17.28 -12.86 6.72
N ALA A 226 17.90 -12.08 7.62
CA ALA A 226 17.35 -10.79 8.04
C ALA A 226 17.23 -9.77 6.90
N TYR A 227 18.17 -9.73 5.98
CA TYR A 227 18.11 -8.85 4.82
C TYR A 227 16.98 -9.23 3.87
N GLY A 228 16.90 -10.49 3.43
CA GLY A 228 15.86 -10.94 2.51
C GLY A 228 14.46 -10.78 3.08
N SER A 229 14.25 -11.14 4.36
CA SER A 229 12.96 -10.98 5.01
C SER A 229 12.54 -9.52 5.13
N THR A 230 13.42 -8.62 5.58
CA THR A 230 13.11 -7.18 5.68
C THR A 230 12.94 -6.53 4.32
N PHE A 231 13.74 -6.90 3.32
CA PHE A 231 13.61 -6.44 1.95
C PHE A 231 12.22 -6.73 1.37
N TYR A 232 11.81 -8.01 1.36
CA TYR A 232 10.50 -8.40 0.78
C TYR A 232 9.31 -7.94 1.62
N MET A 233 9.43 -7.85 2.94
CA MET A 233 8.36 -7.31 3.78
C MET A 233 8.14 -5.82 3.50
N LEU A 234 9.19 -5.01 3.51
CA LEU A 234 9.11 -3.57 3.28
C LEU A 234 8.64 -3.25 1.85
N THR A 235 9.32 -3.80 0.84
CA THR A 235 8.99 -3.54 -0.57
C THR A 235 7.68 -4.19 -0.98
N GLY A 236 7.32 -5.34 -0.41
CA GLY A 236 6.07 -6.04 -0.67
C GLY A 236 4.84 -5.31 -0.11
N PHE A 237 4.90 -4.84 1.14
CA PHE A 237 3.83 -4.01 1.69
C PHE A 237 3.71 -2.69 0.92
N HIS A 238 4.85 -2.08 0.56
CA HIS A 238 4.81 -0.89 -0.28
C HIS A 238 4.16 -1.18 -1.64
N GLY A 239 4.55 -2.25 -2.34
CA GLY A 239 3.95 -2.66 -3.60
C GLY A 239 2.43 -2.91 -3.49
N PHE A 240 1.97 -3.48 -2.37
CA PHE A 240 0.55 -3.61 -2.09
C PHE A 240 -0.14 -2.25 -1.95
N HIS A 241 0.47 -1.28 -1.25
CA HIS A 241 -0.07 0.08 -1.14
C HIS A 241 -0.08 0.81 -2.49
N VAL A 242 0.94 0.64 -3.34
CA VAL A 242 0.94 1.14 -4.72
C VAL A 242 -0.21 0.53 -5.52
N PHE A 243 -0.42 -0.77 -5.41
CA PHE A 243 -1.53 -1.45 -6.10
C PHE A 243 -2.89 -0.90 -5.67
N VAL A 244 -3.14 -0.76 -4.36
CA VAL A 244 -4.39 -0.18 -3.84
C VAL A 244 -4.53 1.29 -4.29
N GLY A 245 -3.48 2.09 -4.19
CA GLY A 245 -3.47 3.49 -4.65
C GLY A 245 -3.75 3.61 -6.16
N MET A 246 -3.17 2.75 -6.97
CA MET A 246 -3.43 2.69 -8.41
C MET A 246 -4.90 2.34 -8.71
N LEU A 247 -5.50 1.39 -7.97
CA LEU A 247 -6.93 1.11 -8.08
C LEU A 247 -7.78 2.31 -7.67
N MET A 248 -7.44 3.01 -6.59
CA MET A 248 -8.12 4.24 -6.18
C MET A 248 -8.07 5.28 -7.31
N LEU A 249 -6.91 5.55 -7.89
CA LEU A 249 -6.73 6.48 -9.00
C LEU A 249 -7.51 6.05 -10.24
N LEU A 250 -7.56 4.77 -10.55
CA LEU A 250 -8.36 4.23 -11.65
C LEU A 250 -9.86 4.52 -11.44
N PHE A 251 -10.41 4.21 -10.25
CA PHE A 251 -11.81 4.51 -9.94
C PHE A 251 -12.11 6.02 -9.96
N ILE A 252 -11.19 6.85 -9.46
CA ILE A 252 -11.33 8.32 -9.54
C ILE A 252 -11.32 8.78 -10.99
N THR A 253 -10.47 8.23 -11.86
CA THR A 253 -10.41 8.55 -13.28
C THR A 253 -11.74 8.20 -13.99
N LEU A 254 -12.31 7.03 -13.72
CA LEU A 254 -13.62 6.64 -14.25
C LEU A 254 -14.73 7.55 -13.75
N ARG A 255 -14.68 8.00 -12.51
CA ARG A 255 -15.64 8.98 -11.95
C ARG A 255 -15.48 10.37 -12.56
N LEU A 256 -14.26 10.80 -12.85
CA LEU A 256 -13.98 12.04 -13.60
C LEU A 256 -14.59 12.00 -15.01
N GLN A 257 -14.47 10.86 -15.69
CA GLN A 257 -15.11 10.66 -17.00
C GLN A 257 -16.64 10.74 -16.95
N LYS A 258 -17.25 10.38 -15.81
CA LYS A 258 -18.68 10.53 -15.60
C LYS A 258 -19.10 11.93 -15.13
N GLY A 259 -18.12 12.82 -14.86
CA GLY A 259 -18.43 14.19 -14.41
C GLY A 259 -18.80 14.32 -12.93
N HIS A 260 -18.41 13.38 -12.09
CA HIS A 260 -18.77 13.35 -10.67
C HIS A 260 -18.00 14.36 -9.80
N PHE A 261 -17.03 15.08 -10.35
CA PHE A 261 -16.21 16.05 -9.64
C PHE A 261 -16.32 17.44 -10.26
N SER A 262 -16.29 18.46 -9.41
CA SER A 262 -16.21 19.87 -9.77
C SER A 262 -15.02 20.53 -9.08
N ALA A 263 -14.69 21.77 -9.47
CA ALA A 263 -13.64 22.55 -8.84
C ALA A 263 -13.84 22.73 -7.34
N ASP A 264 -15.12 22.82 -6.85
CA ASP A 264 -15.43 23.05 -5.44
C ASP A 264 -15.70 21.76 -4.65
N LYS A 265 -16.05 20.66 -5.34
CA LYS A 265 -16.45 19.39 -4.71
C LYS A 265 -15.66 18.23 -5.31
N HIS A 266 -14.45 18.01 -4.82
CA HIS A 266 -13.56 16.97 -5.33
C HIS A 266 -12.73 16.25 -4.24
N PHE A 267 -13.20 16.23 -2.98
CA PHE A 267 -12.46 15.60 -1.89
C PHE A 267 -12.05 14.15 -2.21
N GLY A 268 -12.91 13.35 -2.87
CA GLY A 268 -12.54 11.99 -3.25
C GLY A 268 -11.30 11.92 -4.16
N PHE A 269 -11.09 12.92 -5.02
CA PHE A 269 -9.87 13.08 -5.80
C PHE A 269 -8.68 13.45 -4.90
N GLU A 270 -8.84 14.45 -4.04
CA GLU A 270 -7.78 14.89 -3.13
C GLU A 270 -7.34 13.79 -2.18
N GLY A 271 -8.27 13.03 -1.60
CA GLY A 271 -7.96 11.91 -0.73
C GLY A 271 -7.12 10.83 -1.43
N ALA A 272 -7.46 10.49 -2.67
CA ALA A 272 -6.67 9.56 -3.47
C ALA A 272 -5.29 10.14 -3.83
N ALA A 273 -5.21 11.46 -4.11
CA ALA A 273 -3.93 12.12 -4.38
C ALA A 273 -3.03 12.16 -3.14
N TRP A 274 -3.58 12.43 -1.94
CA TRP A 274 -2.82 12.38 -0.69
C TRP A 274 -2.25 11.00 -0.42
N TYR A 275 -3.07 9.96 -0.65
CA TYR A 275 -2.61 8.58 -0.50
C TYR A 275 -1.48 8.25 -1.47
N TRP A 276 -1.59 8.66 -2.73
CA TRP A 276 -0.56 8.41 -3.74
C TRP A 276 0.75 9.10 -3.40
N HIS A 277 0.71 10.38 -3.00
CA HIS A 277 1.91 11.10 -2.58
C HIS A 277 2.53 10.53 -1.29
N PHE A 278 1.71 10.01 -0.38
CA PHE A 278 2.23 9.27 0.77
C PHE A 278 3.03 8.04 0.32
N VAL A 279 2.49 7.26 -0.62
CA VAL A 279 3.18 6.09 -1.19
C VAL A 279 4.48 6.49 -1.89
N ASP A 280 4.51 7.61 -2.62
CA ASP A 280 5.73 8.17 -3.24
C ASP A 280 6.83 8.44 -2.18
N VAL A 281 6.45 9.06 -1.06
CA VAL A 281 7.40 9.39 0.03
C VAL A 281 7.94 8.14 0.70
N VAL A 282 7.08 7.15 0.95
CA VAL A 282 7.51 5.85 1.50
C VAL A 282 8.50 5.16 0.56
N TRP A 283 8.26 5.20 -0.76
CA TRP A 283 9.19 4.64 -1.74
C TRP A 283 10.57 5.30 -1.68
N LEU A 284 10.65 6.61 -1.56
CA LEU A 284 11.94 7.30 -1.40
C LEU A 284 12.68 6.84 -0.15
N GLY A 285 11.96 6.63 0.95
CA GLY A 285 12.52 6.01 2.17
C GLY A 285 13.07 4.61 1.90
N LEU A 286 12.33 3.77 1.19
CA LEU A 286 12.76 2.42 0.80
C LEU A 286 13.97 2.47 -0.12
N TYR A 287 13.94 3.31 -1.15
CA TYR A 287 15.04 3.45 -2.09
C TYR A 287 16.35 3.80 -1.40
N ILE A 288 16.32 4.73 -0.43
CA ILE A 288 17.51 5.13 0.33
C ILE A 288 17.91 4.05 1.34
N LEU A 289 16.99 3.61 2.20
CA LEU A 289 17.31 2.79 3.38
C LEU A 289 17.49 1.30 3.08
N VAL A 290 16.90 0.80 2.00
CA VAL A 290 16.95 -0.64 1.66
C VAL A 290 17.91 -0.92 0.51
N TYR A 291 17.98 -0.04 -0.50
CA TYR A 291 18.81 -0.30 -1.69
C TYR A 291 20.18 0.39 -1.64
N TRP A 292 20.30 1.57 -1.00
CA TRP A 292 21.56 2.30 -0.93
C TRP A 292 22.33 2.09 0.36
N LEU A 293 21.66 1.93 1.47
CA LEU A 293 22.28 1.73 2.77
C LEU A 293 22.23 0.26 3.20
#